data_fa237384044c3c816564ad018582faf6
#
_entry.id   fa237384044c3c816564ad018582faf6
#
_cell.length_a   1.000
_cell.length_b   1.000
_cell.length_c   1.000
_cell.angle_alpha   90.00
_cell.angle_beta   90.00
_cell.angle_gamma   90.00
#
_symmetry.space_group_name_H-M   'P 1'
#
loop_
_entity.id
_entity.type
_entity.pdbx_description
1 polymer ?
#
loop_
_entity_poly.entity_id
_entity_poly.type
_entity_poly.pdbx_seq_one_letter_code
_entity_poly.pdbx_strand_id
1 'polypeptide(L)'
;MLHYYDVEGILVRRWVPAQRRLTMEGWNGDGWSPYANADNVSRRGVRLSDAEALVVLRESRRRAGALAPLSDEEARIALSSRSRRG
;
A
#
# COMPACT_ATOMS: atom_id res chain seq x y z
N MET A 1 -2.74 -4.76 -12.95
CA MET A 1 -1.37 -4.49 -12.47
C MET A 1 -1.43 -3.46 -11.34
N LEU A 2 -0.67 -3.68 -10.31
CA LEU A 2 -0.58 -2.76 -9.18
C LEU A 2 0.66 -1.89 -9.28
N HIS A 3 0.47 -0.59 -9.06
CA HIS A 3 1.57 0.36 -8.91
C HIS A 3 1.60 0.84 -7.47
N TYR A 4 2.78 0.96 -6.91
CA TYR A 4 2.96 1.36 -5.51
C TYR A 4 3.64 2.72 -5.41
N TYR A 5 3.24 3.50 -4.40
CA TYR A 5 3.76 4.84 -4.16
C TYR A 5 3.98 5.05 -2.67
N ASP A 6 5.03 5.79 -2.34
CA ASP A 6 5.22 6.36 -1.01
C ASP A 6 4.68 7.79 -1.04
N VAL A 7 3.62 8.04 -0.29
CA VAL A 7 2.99 9.36 -0.21
C VAL A 7 3.16 9.86 1.21
N GLU A 8 4.24 10.60 1.44
CA GLU A 8 4.56 11.16 2.76
C GLU A 8 4.56 10.10 3.87
N GLY A 9 5.16 8.97 3.61
CA GLY A 9 5.25 7.88 4.57
C GLY A 9 4.10 6.89 4.54
N ILE A 10 3.08 7.14 3.72
CA ILE A 10 1.96 6.23 3.54
C ILE A 10 2.16 5.42 2.27
N LEU A 11 2.09 4.11 2.38
CA LEU A 11 2.14 3.24 1.22
C LEU A 11 0.77 3.24 0.53
N VAL A 12 0.76 3.65 -0.73
CA VAL A 12 -0.46 3.67 -1.55
C VAL A 12 -0.27 2.75 -2.73
N ARG A 13 -1.29 1.95 -3.04
CA ARG A 13 -1.29 1.14 -4.26
C ARG A 13 -2.40 1.59 -5.19
N ARG A 14 -2.13 1.51 -6.48
CA ARG A 14 -3.06 1.92 -7.51
C ARG A 14 -3.24 0.79 -8.52
N TRP A 15 -4.48 0.48 -8.85
CA TRP A 15 -4.82 -0.48 -9.89
C TRP A 15 -4.70 0.18 -11.26
N VAL A 16 -3.95 -0.44 -12.17
CA VAL A 16 -3.78 0.07 -13.54
C VAL A 16 -4.02 -1.06 -14.52
N PRO A 17 -5.07 -1.00 -15.32
CA PRO A 17 -6.13 0.02 -15.31
C PRO A 17 -6.98 -0.04 -14.04
N ALA A 18 -7.67 1.05 -13.79
CA ALA A 18 -8.57 1.11 -12.63
C ALA A 18 -9.64 0.02 -12.71
N GLN A 19 -9.94 -0.57 -11.55
CA GLN A 19 -10.96 -1.60 -11.47
C GLN A 19 -12.20 -1.05 -10.76
N ARG A 20 -13.26 -0.84 -11.52
CA ARG A 20 -14.54 -0.33 -11.00
C ARG A 20 -14.33 1.01 -10.30
N ARG A 21 -14.81 1.11 -9.04
CA ARG A 21 -14.71 2.33 -8.25
C ARG A 21 -13.43 2.42 -7.44
N LEU A 22 -12.82 1.29 -7.16
CA LEU A 22 -11.63 1.24 -6.34
C LEU A 22 -10.41 1.39 -7.24
N THR A 23 -9.80 2.56 -7.20
CA THR A 23 -8.61 2.84 -8.00
C THR A 23 -7.35 2.85 -7.17
N MET A 24 -7.45 3.29 -5.91
CA MET A 24 -6.30 3.40 -5.01
C MET A 24 -6.67 2.96 -3.60
N GLU A 25 -5.68 2.39 -2.92
CA GLU A 25 -5.81 2.00 -1.52
C GLU A 25 -4.55 2.39 -0.76
N GLY A 26 -4.74 2.81 0.50
CA GLY A 26 -3.64 3.13 1.40
C GLY A 26 -3.45 2.02 2.42
N TRP A 27 -2.21 1.76 2.78
CA TRP A 27 -1.86 0.77 3.80
C TRP A 27 -1.88 1.42 5.19
N ASN A 28 -2.65 0.85 6.11
CA ASN A 28 -2.79 1.40 7.47
C ASN A 28 -1.96 0.64 8.53
N GLY A 29 -1.10 -0.27 8.10
CA GLY A 29 -0.30 -1.10 9.00
C GLY A 29 -0.86 -2.49 9.22
N ASP A 30 -2.14 -2.69 8.94
CA ASP A 30 -2.81 -3.97 9.12
C ASP A 30 -3.60 -4.41 7.89
N GLY A 31 -4.01 -3.48 7.07
CA GLY A 31 -4.77 -3.81 5.87
C GLY A 31 -4.85 -2.61 4.92
N TRP A 32 -5.55 -2.81 3.82
CA TRP A 32 -5.74 -1.79 2.80
C TRP A 32 -7.10 -1.12 2.96
N SER A 33 -7.10 0.20 2.82
CA SER A 33 -8.33 1.01 2.87
C SER A 33 -8.39 1.92 1.66
N PRO A 34 -9.57 2.31 1.20
CA PRO A 34 -9.67 3.24 0.08
C PRO A 34 -8.88 4.52 0.34
N TYR A 35 -8.19 5.00 -0.69
CA TYR A 35 -7.41 6.23 -0.64
C TYR A 35 -7.95 7.18 -1.70
N ALA A 36 -8.57 8.27 -1.27
CA ALA A 36 -9.32 9.15 -2.17
C ALA A 36 -8.52 10.31 -2.73
N ASN A 37 -7.35 10.62 -2.15
CA ASN A 37 -6.63 11.83 -2.52
C ASN A 37 -5.64 11.58 -3.67
N ALA A 38 -6.16 11.51 -4.87
CA ALA A 38 -5.35 11.30 -6.07
C ALA A 38 -4.33 12.43 -6.30
N ASP A 39 -4.66 13.65 -5.91
CA ASP A 39 -3.75 14.80 -6.06
C ASP A 39 -2.48 14.62 -5.23
N ASN A 40 -2.60 14.10 -4.02
CA ASN A 40 -1.42 13.82 -3.20
C ASN A 40 -0.49 12.81 -3.86
N VAL A 41 -1.04 11.78 -4.48
CA VAL A 41 -0.23 10.79 -5.18
C VAL A 41 0.50 11.45 -6.35
N SER A 42 -0.18 12.30 -7.11
CA SER A 42 0.43 12.97 -8.27
C SER A 42 1.50 13.98 -7.88
N ARG A 43 1.29 14.70 -6.78
CA ARG A 43 2.19 15.78 -6.37
C ARG A 43 3.33 15.32 -5.47
N ARG A 44 3.04 14.38 -4.57
CA ARG A 44 3.97 14.00 -3.49
C ARG A 44 4.31 12.52 -3.48
N GLY A 45 3.67 11.74 -4.32
CA GLY A 45 3.92 10.32 -4.39
C GLY A 45 5.23 10.01 -5.10
N VAL A 46 6.00 9.11 -4.51
CA VAL A 46 7.21 8.59 -5.12
C VAL A 46 6.93 7.17 -5.57
N ARG A 47 7.10 6.90 -6.87
CA ARG A 47 6.85 5.57 -7.40
C ARG A 47 7.85 4.58 -6.83
N LEU A 48 7.34 3.45 -6.35
CA LEU A 48 8.15 2.39 -5.76
C LEU A 48 8.17 1.15 -6.64
N SER A 49 9.30 0.47 -6.65
CA SER A 49 9.37 -0.90 -7.18
C SER A 49 8.66 -1.84 -6.19
N ASP A 50 8.41 -3.07 -6.62
CA ASP A 50 7.81 -4.07 -5.73
C ASP A 50 8.70 -4.32 -4.50
N ALA A 51 10.00 -4.36 -4.68
CA ALA A 51 10.94 -4.56 -3.58
C ALA A 51 10.90 -3.39 -2.60
N GLU A 52 10.87 -2.16 -3.11
CA GLU A 52 10.78 -0.97 -2.27
C GLU A 52 9.44 -0.90 -1.54
N ALA A 53 8.35 -1.26 -2.21
CA ALA A 53 7.02 -1.29 -1.59
C ALA A 53 6.98 -2.28 -0.43
N LEU A 54 7.67 -3.41 -0.57
CA LEU A 54 7.76 -4.41 0.48
C LEU A 54 8.40 -3.84 1.74
N VAL A 55 9.49 -3.09 1.58
CA VAL A 55 10.19 -2.45 2.69
C VAL A 55 9.28 -1.44 3.38
N VAL A 56 8.62 -0.60 2.61
CA VAL A 56 7.72 0.43 3.14
C VAL A 56 6.56 -0.20 3.90
N LEU A 57 5.99 -1.27 3.38
CA LEU A 57 4.89 -1.98 4.03
C LEU A 57 5.32 -2.52 5.40
N ARG A 58 6.49 -3.11 5.50
CA ARG A 58 7.02 -3.65 6.75
C ARG A 58 7.32 -2.54 7.77
N GLU A 59 7.87 -1.43 7.31
CA GLU A 59 8.13 -0.27 8.16
C GLU A 59 6.85 0.35 8.69
N SER A 60 5.82 0.45 7.84
CA SER A 60 4.52 0.98 8.25
C SER A 60 3.87 0.11 9.33
N ARG A 61 4.02 -1.20 9.22
CA ARG A 61 3.50 -2.11 10.23
C ARG A 61 4.19 -1.89 11.58
N ARG A 62 5.50 -1.67 11.56
CA ARG A 62 6.24 -1.37 12.79
C ARG A 62 5.77 -0.07 13.42
N ARG A 63 5.59 0.97 12.61
CA ARG A 63 5.13 2.28 13.08
C ARG A 63 3.71 2.23 13.63
N ALA A 64 2.89 1.34 13.14
CA ALA A 64 1.53 1.15 13.65
C ALA A 64 1.49 0.38 14.97
N GLY A 65 2.63 -0.01 15.53
CA GLY A 65 2.69 -0.70 16.80
C GLY A 65 2.38 -2.18 16.73
N ALA A 66 2.50 -2.78 15.56
CA ALA A 66 2.30 -4.21 15.41
C ALA A 66 3.34 -4.99 16.21
N LEU A 67 2.88 -6.02 16.93
CA LEU A 67 3.74 -6.77 17.84
C LEU A 67 4.77 -7.63 17.13
N ALA A 68 4.49 -8.09 15.93
CA ALA A 68 5.40 -8.94 15.17
C ALA A 68 5.57 -8.42 13.75
N PRO A 69 6.80 -8.37 13.24
CA PRO A 69 7.01 -8.01 11.84
C PRO A 69 6.49 -9.12 10.93
N LEU A 70 6.08 -8.74 9.73
CA LEU A 70 5.72 -9.71 8.71
C LEU A 70 6.98 -10.35 8.13
N SER A 71 6.92 -11.62 7.82
CA SER A 71 7.95 -12.28 7.02
C SER A 71 7.91 -11.73 5.60
N ASP A 72 8.96 -12.00 4.81
CA ASP A 72 8.99 -11.60 3.41
C ASP A 72 7.80 -12.15 2.63
N GLU A 73 7.46 -13.40 2.88
CA GLU A 73 6.35 -14.03 2.20
C GLU A 73 5.01 -13.41 2.59
N GLU A 74 4.80 -13.18 3.88
CA GLU A 74 3.58 -12.53 4.37
C GLU A 74 3.44 -11.13 3.81
N ALA A 75 4.53 -10.39 3.75
CA ALA A 75 4.51 -9.04 3.20
C ALA A 75 4.21 -9.03 1.69
N ARG A 76 4.74 -9.99 0.95
CA ARG A 76 4.43 -10.13 -0.47
C ARG A 76 2.96 -10.43 -0.69
N ILE A 77 2.40 -11.31 0.11
CA ILE A 77 0.97 -11.63 0.06
C ILE A 77 0.15 -10.38 0.37
N ALA A 78 0.54 -9.62 1.40
CA ALA A 78 -0.15 -8.40 1.78
C ALA A 78 -0.13 -7.34 0.69
N LEU A 79 0.98 -7.20 -0.05
CA LEU A 79 1.08 -6.22 -1.14
C LEU A 79 -0.01 -6.41 -2.20
N SER A 80 -0.35 -7.64 -2.51
CA SER A 80 -1.31 -7.94 -3.57
C SER A 80 -2.65 -8.44 -3.03
N SER A 81 -2.82 -8.52 -1.72
CA SER A 81 -4.06 -9.02 -1.13
C SER A 81 -5.22 -8.08 -1.41
N ARG A 82 -6.41 -8.64 -1.52
CA ARG A 82 -7.61 -7.82 -1.67
C ARG A 82 -7.94 -7.14 -0.35
N SER A 83 -8.59 -5.98 -0.44
CA SER A 83 -9.16 -5.35 0.73
C SER A 83 -10.17 -6.31 1.38
N ARG A 84 -10.20 -6.36 2.72
CA ARG A 84 -11.14 -7.19 3.46
C ARG A 84 -12.58 -6.75 3.34
N ARG A 85 -12.82 -5.59 2.81
CA ARG A 85 -14.16 -5.15 2.52
C ARG A 85 -14.65 -5.85 1.29
N GLY A 86 -15.52 -6.74 1.49
CA GLY A 86 -16.18 -7.44 0.42
C GLY A 86 -16.97 -6.52 -0.50
#